data_7044bfbd5479d16eedb189710a0bf1be
#
_entry.id   7044bfbd5479d16eedb189710a0bf1be
#
_cell.length_a   1.000
_cell.length_b   1.000
_cell.length_c   1.000
_cell.angle_alpha   90.00
_cell.angle_beta   90.00
_cell.angle_gamma   90.00
#
_symmetry.space_group_name_H-M   'P 1'
#
loop_
_entity.id
_entity.type
_entity.pdbx_description
1 polymer ?
#
loop_
_entity_poly.entity_id
_entity_poly.type
_entity_poly.pdbx_seq_one_letter_code
_entity_poly.pdbx_strand_id
1 'polypeptide(L)'
;LSFTTENHPDSAQQLSDYQLSHPSDSDDILTICWTSGTTGTPKGVPRSHNMWLATAQCCGEAGNYRAGDRFLNIFPLVNMASIGGFLFPALLVGCSIILHHPLDPTLYLTQLQNEKITFTIAPPALLNQLAKSSDMWNQFDFSHLRSIGSGSAPLAPWMIEIFNQQYGLDVINFYGSNE
;
A
#
# COMPACT_ATOMS: atom_id res chain seq x y z
N LEU A 1 6.21 19.74 -7.78
CA LEU A 1 7.31 19.80 -6.82
C LEU A 1 8.37 18.81 -7.32
N SER A 2 9.43 19.33 -7.92
CA SER A 2 10.61 18.52 -8.22
C SER A 2 11.45 18.46 -6.95
N PHE A 3 11.62 17.28 -6.39
CA PHE A 3 12.63 17.06 -5.36
C PHE A 3 13.97 16.93 -6.07
N THR A 4 14.81 17.95 -5.96
CA THR A 4 16.19 17.85 -6.37
C THR A 4 17.01 17.32 -5.18
N THR A 5 17.94 16.44 -5.45
CA THR A 5 18.84 15.84 -4.45
C THR A 5 19.73 16.88 -3.74
N GLU A 6 19.69 18.12 -4.15
CA GLU A 6 20.49 19.22 -3.60
C GLU A 6 20.04 19.73 -2.22
N ASN A 7 18.84 19.33 -1.75
CA ASN A 7 18.27 19.75 -0.46
C ASN A 7 18.14 18.62 0.57
N HIS A 8 18.77 17.49 0.34
CA HIS A 8 18.86 16.46 1.37
C HIS A 8 19.98 16.82 2.37
N PRO A 9 19.74 16.69 3.67
CA PRO A 9 20.81 16.81 4.64
C PRO A 9 21.87 15.74 4.32
N ASP A 10 23.09 16.21 4.01
CA ASP A 10 24.17 15.37 3.52
C ASP A 10 24.73 14.38 4.54
N SER A 11 24.18 14.32 5.74
CA SER A 11 24.64 13.38 6.76
C SER A 11 23.59 13.02 7.80
N ALA A 12 23.64 11.79 8.29
CA ALA A 12 22.89 11.35 9.46
C ALA A 12 23.14 12.23 10.69
N GLN A 13 24.28 12.93 10.73
CA GLN A 13 24.66 13.86 11.79
C GLN A 13 23.71 15.07 11.85
N GLN A 14 23.29 15.61 10.71
CA GLN A 14 22.37 16.74 10.66
C GLN A 14 20.96 16.35 11.14
N LEU A 15 20.58 15.07 10.98
CA LEU A 15 19.31 14.55 11.51
C LEU A 15 19.39 14.30 13.02
N SER A 16 20.57 13.92 13.56
CA SER A 16 20.75 13.71 15.00
C SER A 16 20.68 15.01 15.80
N ASP A 17 21.00 16.14 15.16
CA ASP A 17 20.97 17.46 15.79
C ASP A 17 19.58 18.12 15.73
N TYR A 18 18.63 17.50 15.00
CA TYR A 18 17.26 17.97 14.94
C TYR A 18 16.51 17.60 16.22
N GLN A 19 16.26 18.61 17.06
CA GLN A 19 15.40 18.45 18.23
C GLN A 19 13.99 18.91 17.91
N LEU A 20 13.02 18.04 18.16
CA LEU A 20 11.61 18.42 18.11
C LEU A 20 11.37 19.49 19.19
N SER A 21 10.67 20.57 18.85
CA SER A 21 10.27 21.61 19.79
C SER A 21 9.38 21.07 20.92
N HIS A 22 8.64 20.00 20.61
CA HIS A 22 7.84 19.23 21.57
C HIS A 22 8.01 17.73 21.28
N PRO A 23 8.15 16.89 22.32
CA PRO A 23 8.12 15.44 22.12
C PRO A 23 6.76 15.04 21.53
N SER A 24 6.76 14.15 20.54
CA SER A 24 5.53 13.60 19.98
C SER A 24 4.90 12.64 20.96
N ASP A 25 3.59 12.75 21.16
CA ASP A 25 2.79 11.77 21.87
C ASP A 25 2.13 10.79 20.89
N SER A 26 1.93 9.57 21.34
CA SER A 26 1.30 8.53 20.52
C SER A 26 -0.15 8.85 20.11
N ASP A 27 -0.82 9.70 20.86
CA ASP A 27 -2.18 10.16 20.58
C ASP A 27 -2.25 11.48 19.82
N ASP A 28 -1.09 12.10 19.53
CA ASP A 28 -1.05 13.27 18.65
C ASP A 28 -1.62 12.95 17.27
N ILE A 29 -2.37 13.90 16.71
CA ILE A 29 -2.97 13.77 15.39
C ILE A 29 -1.87 13.91 14.35
N LEU A 30 -1.62 12.82 13.61
CA LEU A 30 -0.66 12.78 12.51
C LEU A 30 -1.27 13.21 11.19
N THR A 31 -2.51 12.81 10.92
CA THR A 31 -3.20 13.12 9.66
C THR A 31 -4.67 13.45 9.89
N ILE A 32 -5.23 14.23 8.96
CA ILE A 32 -6.67 14.44 8.85
C ILE A 32 -7.11 13.88 7.49
N CYS A 33 -7.84 12.77 7.51
CA CYS A 33 -8.38 12.13 6.31
C CYS A 33 -9.75 12.73 5.98
N TRP A 34 -9.90 13.29 4.79
CA TRP A 34 -11.14 13.92 4.37
C TRP A 34 -12.09 12.89 3.72
N THR A 35 -13.37 12.98 4.07
CA THR A 35 -14.46 12.26 3.41
C THR A 35 -15.34 13.22 2.64
N SER A 36 -15.92 12.77 1.52
CA SER A 36 -16.81 13.60 0.70
C SER A 36 -18.11 13.98 1.41
N GLY A 37 -18.46 13.28 2.48
CA GLY A 37 -19.71 13.47 3.22
C GLY A 37 -20.97 13.24 2.36
N THR A 38 -21.89 12.39 2.79
CA THR A 38 -23.19 12.17 2.11
C THR A 38 -24.08 13.42 2.08
N THR A 39 -23.80 14.38 2.93
CA THR A 39 -24.53 15.66 3.06
C THR A 39 -23.89 16.80 2.27
N GLY A 40 -22.84 16.54 1.48
CA GLY A 40 -22.15 17.54 0.66
C GLY A 40 -21.07 18.36 1.39
N THR A 41 -21.02 18.30 2.73
CA THR A 41 -19.94 18.98 3.49
C THR A 41 -18.84 17.97 3.80
N PRO A 42 -17.59 18.22 3.34
CA PRO A 42 -16.47 17.34 3.67
C PRO A 42 -16.25 17.25 5.18
N LYS A 43 -15.96 16.06 5.67
CA LYS A 43 -15.65 15.82 7.08
C LYS A 43 -14.18 15.44 7.21
N GLY A 44 -13.47 16.08 8.13
CA GLY A 44 -12.11 15.72 8.49
C GLY A 44 -12.09 14.67 9.58
N VAL A 45 -11.51 13.51 9.32
CA VAL A 45 -11.35 12.41 10.28
C VAL A 45 -9.92 12.46 10.82
N PRO A 46 -9.70 12.87 12.08
CA PRO A 46 -8.37 12.89 12.65
C PRO A 46 -7.86 11.49 12.94
N ARG A 47 -6.57 11.26 12.69
CA ARG A 47 -5.89 10.00 12.91
C ARG A 47 -4.60 10.23 13.69
N SER A 48 -4.49 9.59 14.86
CA SER A 48 -3.29 9.63 15.68
C SER A 48 -2.24 8.61 15.20
N HIS A 49 -1.05 8.70 15.76
CA HIS A 49 0.00 7.69 15.56
C HIS A 49 -0.49 6.29 15.95
N ASN A 50 -1.14 6.15 17.12
CA ASN A 50 -1.67 4.87 17.60
C ASN A 50 -2.70 4.27 16.63
N MET A 51 -3.60 5.08 16.05
CA MET A 51 -4.57 4.59 15.08
C MET A 51 -3.89 4.04 13.82
N TRP A 52 -2.85 4.71 13.34
CA TRP A 52 -2.10 4.23 12.18
C TRP A 52 -1.30 2.97 12.49
N LEU A 53 -0.67 2.89 13.66
CA LEU A 53 0.06 1.69 14.09
C LEU A 53 -0.86 0.48 14.23
N ALA A 54 -2.05 0.65 14.83
CA ALA A 54 -3.05 -0.41 14.92
C ALA A 54 -3.52 -0.87 13.53
N THR A 55 -3.80 0.07 12.62
CA THR A 55 -4.16 -0.25 11.23
C THR A 55 -3.02 -1.01 10.53
N ALA A 56 -1.79 -0.57 10.71
CA ALA A 56 -0.60 -1.19 10.12
C ALA A 56 -0.38 -2.62 10.64
N GLN A 57 -0.59 -2.84 11.94
CA GLN A 57 -0.49 -4.18 12.52
C GLN A 57 -1.55 -5.11 11.92
N CYS A 58 -2.82 -4.70 11.87
CA CYS A 58 -3.88 -5.50 11.26
C CYS A 58 -3.59 -5.82 9.78
N CYS A 59 -3.13 -4.84 9.01
CA CYS A 59 -2.75 -5.06 7.61
C CYS A 59 -1.55 -5.99 7.48
N GLY A 60 -0.55 -5.85 8.34
CA GLY A 60 0.63 -6.70 8.38
C GLY A 60 0.31 -8.14 8.70
N GLU A 61 -0.54 -8.38 9.69
CA GLU A 61 -1.02 -9.73 10.05
C GLU A 61 -1.84 -10.36 8.92
N ALA A 62 -2.82 -9.63 8.37
CA ALA A 62 -3.66 -10.11 7.28
C ALA A 62 -2.84 -10.40 5.99
N GLY A 63 -1.86 -9.54 5.68
CA GLY A 63 -0.98 -9.67 4.52
C GLY A 63 0.20 -10.61 4.74
N ASN A 64 0.39 -11.12 5.96
CA ASN A 64 1.56 -11.92 6.36
C ASN A 64 2.87 -11.23 5.94
N TYR A 65 3.00 -9.93 6.26
CA TYR A 65 4.15 -9.12 5.91
C TYR A 65 5.39 -9.54 6.69
N ARG A 66 6.54 -9.50 6.05
CA ARG A 66 7.81 -9.98 6.61
C ARG A 66 8.92 -8.97 6.38
N ALA A 67 9.91 -8.96 7.25
CA ALA A 67 11.10 -8.17 7.05
C ALA A 67 11.76 -8.51 5.69
N GLY A 68 12.14 -7.46 4.97
CA GLY A 68 12.70 -7.60 3.63
C GLY A 68 11.69 -7.72 2.49
N ASP A 69 10.39 -7.71 2.78
CA ASP A 69 9.37 -7.66 1.74
C ASP A 69 9.51 -6.42 0.85
N ARG A 70 9.08 -6.57 -0.39
CA ARG A 70 9.06 -5.50 -1.40
C ARG A 70 7.63 -5.26 -1.83
N PHE A 71 7.13 -4.09 -1.49
CA PHE A 71 5.75 -3.69 -1.78
C PHE A 71 5.67 -2.84 -3.04
N LEU A 72 4.72 -3.10 -3.91
CA LEU A 72 4.35 -2.20 -5.00
C LEU A 72 3.07 -1.46 -4.64
N ASN A 73 3.18 -0.18 -4.39
CA ASN A 73 2.05 0.69 -4.07
C ASN A 73 1.64 1.49 -5.31
N ILE A 74 0.43 1.24 -5.81
CA ILE A 74 -0.14 1.87 -7.00
C ILE A 74 -1.07 3.05 -6.69
N PHE A 75 -1.22 3.39 -5.42
CA PHE A 75 -2.04 4.52 -5.00
C PHE A 75 -1.16 5.73 -4.64
N PRO A 76 -1.71 6.94 -4.69
CA PRO A 76 -1.02 8.10 -4.13
C PRO A 76 -0.64 7.83 -2.67
N LEU A 77 0.62 8.09 -2.32
CA LEU A 77 1.14 7.77 -0.97
C LEU A 77 0.36 8.49 0.15
N VAL A 78 -0.27 9.60 -0.18
CA VAL A 78 -1.05 10.41 0.77
C VAL A 78 -2.46 9.88 1.03
N ASN A 79 -2.90 8.84 0.34
CA ASN A 79 -4.22 8.28 0.60
C ASN A 79 -4.17 7.27 1.76
N MET A 80 -5.32 7.05 2.38
CA MET A 80 -5.46 6.20 3.56
C MET A 80 -4.98 4.76 3.31
N ALA A 81 -5.31 4.18 2.14
CA ALA A 81 -4.90 2.81 1.81
C ALA A 81 -3.38 2.69 1.69
N SER A 82 -2.70 3.73 1.18
CA SER A 82 -1.24 3.75 1.09
C SER A 82 -0.59 3.96 2.45
N ILE A 83 -1.12 4.87 3.27
CA ILE A 83 -0.57 5.14 4.60
C ILE A 83 -0.71 3.90 5.49
N GLY A 84 -1.93 3.36 5.63
CA GLY A 84 -2.22 2.25 6.54
C GLY A 84 -1.83 0.88 5.99
N GLY A 85 -1.92 0.67 4.66
CA GLY A 85 -1.66 -0.63 4.04
C GLY A 85 -0.21 -0.84 3.60
N PHE A 86 0.56 0.23 3.42
CA PHE A 86 1.95 0.15 2.92
C PHE A 86 2.94 0.89 3.80
N LEU A 87 2.76 2.21 4.03
CA LEU A 87 3.78 3.04 4.66
C LEU A 87 4.07 2.61 6.10
N PHE A 88 3.05 2.61 6.94
CA PHE A 88 3.24 2.22 8.34
C PHE A 88 3.59 0.75 8.53
N PRO A 89 2.95 -0.21 7.80
CA PRO A 89 3.41 -1.60 7.85
C PRO A 89 4.87 -1.77 7.43
N ALA A 90 5.31 -1.09 6.35
CA ALA A 90 6.70 -1.17 5.92
C ALA A 90 7.68 -0.66 6.97
N LEU A 91 7.35 0.43 7.66
CA LEU A 91 8.16 0.97 8.75
C LEU A 91 8.22 0.02 9.96
N LEU A 92 7.09 -0.64 10.30
CA LEU A 92 7.03 -1.57 11.43
C LEU A 92 7.79 -2.87 11.18
N VAL A 93 7.70 -3.39 9.95
CA VAL A 93 8.23 -4.73 9.61
C VAL A 93 9.61 -4.67 8.98
N GLY A 94 10.00 -3.54 8.41
CA GLY A 94 11.27 -3.38 7.68
C GLY A 94 11.16 -3.82 6.23
N CYS A 95 10.18 -3.25 5.49
CA CYS A 95 9.93 -3.53 4.07
C CYS A 95 10.38 -2.36 3.19
N SER A 96 10.58 -2.64 1.90
CA SER A 96 10.78 -1.61 0.88
C SER A 96 9.46 -1.29 0.18
N ILE A 97 9.22 -0.03 -0.16
CA ILE A 97 8.04 0.40 -0.92
C ILE A 97 8.49 0.95 -2.26
N ILE A 98 7.98 0.38 -3.34
CA ILE A 98 8.09 0.88 -4.71
C ILE A 98 6.80 1.64 -5.02
N LEU A 99 6.92 2.88 -5.47
CA LEU A 99 5.78 3.74 -5.78
C LEU A 99 5.50 3.71 -7.28
N HIS A 100 4.23 3.50 -7.63
CA HIS A 100 3.75 3.50 -9.01
C HIS A 100 2.46 4.32 -9.11
N HIS A 101 2.56 5.52 -9.64
CA HIS A 101 1.40 6.39 -9.87
C HIS A 101 1.70 7.41 -10.97
N PRO A 102 0.80 7.62 -11.94
CA PRO A 102 -0.51 6.98 -12.14
C PRO A 102 -0.41 5.51 -12.56
N LEU A 103 -1.50 4.77 -12.36
CA LEU A 103 -1.53 3.33 -12.69
C LEU A 103 -1.47 3.10 -14.20
N ASP A 104 -0.44 2.37 -14.62
CA ASP A 104 -0.31 1.77 -15.94
C ASP A 104 -0.26 0.24 -15.80
N PRO A 105 -1.23 -0.51 -16.36
CA PRO A 105 -1.29 -1.97 -16.20
C PRO A 105 -0.07 -2.71 -16.75
N THR A 106 0.52 -2.27 -17.85
CA THR A 106 1.68 -2.92 -18.45
C THR A 106 2.92 -2.68 -17.60
N LEU A 107 3.14 -1.44 -17.18
CA LEU A 107 4.23 -1.10 -16.28
C LEU A 107 4.06 -1.77 -14.91
N TYR A 108 2.82 -1.91 -14.42
CA TYR A 108 2.52 -2.62 -13.19
C TYR A 108 3.03 -4.07 -13.22
N LEU A 109 2.68 -4.84 -14.27
CA LEU A 109 3.14 -6.23 -14.42
C LEU A 109 4.66 -6.31 -14.56
N THR A 110 5.25 -5.40 -15.34
CA THR A 110 6.71 -5.30 -15.49
C THR A 110 7.41 -5.05 -14.17
N GLN A 111 6.86 -4.16 -13.34
CA GLN A 111 7.43 -3.87 -12.01
C GLN A 111 7.25 -5.03 -11.03
N LEU A 112 6.13 -5.74 -11.06
CA LEU A 112 5.95 -6.95 -10.24
C LEU A 112 7.11 -7.92 -10.43
N GLN A 113 7.52 -8.15 -11.68
CA GLN A 113 8.64 -9.03 -12.02
C GLN A 113 9.99 -8.38 -11.69
N ASN A 114 10.30 -7.22 -12.28
CA ASN A 114 11.64 -6.63 -12.26
C ASN A 114 12.07 -6.20 -10.87
N GLU A 115 11.11 -5.70 -10.06
CA GLU A 115 11.34 -5.31 -8.67
C GLU A 115 11.19 -6.46 -7.69
N LYS A 116 10.92 -7.70 -8.17
CA LYS A 116 10.72 -8.88 -7.33
C LYS A 116 9.71 -8.61 -6.20
N ILE A 117 8.58 -8.07 -6.57
CA ILE A 117 7.54 -7.67 -5.62
C ILE A 117 6.98 -8.89 -4.89
N THR A 118 6.87 -8.78 -3.57
CA THR A 118 6.34 -9.85 -2.72
C THR A 118 4.88 -9.63 -2.34
N PHE A 119 4.44 -8.38 -2.33
CA PHE A 119 3.06 -7.98 -2.04
C PHE A 119 2.67 -6.70 -2.80
N THR A 120 1.44 -6.65 -3.25
CA THR A 120 0.85 -5.45 -3.89
C THR A 120 -0.63 -5.35 -3.57
N ILE A 121 -1.25 -4.22 -3.86
CA ILE A 121 -2.70 -4.07 -3.87
C ILE A 121 -3.15 -3.70 -5.28
N ALA A 122 -4.22 -4.33 -5.73
CA ALA A 122 -4.84 -4.05 -7.02
C ALA A 122 -6.34 -3.79 -6.86
N PRO A 123 -6.91 -2.77 -7.52
CA PRO A 123 -8.35 -2.58 -7.50
C PRO A 123 -9.06 -3.77 -8.20
N PRO A 124 -10.30 -4.12 -7.78
CA PRO A 124 -11.04 -5.25 -8.38
C PRO A 124 -11.14 -5.19 -9.90
N ALA A 125 -11.19 -3.99 -10.49
CA ALA A 125 -11.22 -3.82 -11.95
C ALA A 125 -9.95 -4.37 -12.63
N LEU A 126 -8.77 -4.10 -12.05
CA LEU A 126 -7.50 -4.63 -12.56
C LEU A 126 -7.43 -6.14 -12.38
N LEU A 127 -7.81 -6.66 -11.20
CA LEU A 127 -7.86 -8.11 -10.97
C LEU A 127 -8.80 -8.82 -11.95
N ASN A 128 -9.98 -8.24 -12.22
CA ASN A 128 -10.91 -8.78 -13.22
C ASN A 128 -10.31 -8.84 -14.63
N GLN A 129 -9.56 -7.81 -15.02
CA GLN A 129 -8.84 -7.80 -16.29
C GLN A 129 -7.77 -8.90 -16.34
N LEU A 130 -6.96 -9.00 -15.31
CA LEU A 130 -5.90 -10.02 -15.23
C LEU A 130 -6.46 -11.43 -15.16
N ALA A 131 -7.53 -11.67 -14.41
CA ALA A 131 -8.19 -12.98 -14.32
C ALA A 131 -8.75 -13.46 -15.67
N LYS A 132 -9.13 -12.52 -16.57
CA LYS A 132 -9.62 -12.84 -17.93
C LYS A 132 -8.53 -12.93 -18.99
N SER A 133 -7.30 -12.60 -18.66
CA SER A 133 -6.18 -12.48 -19.60
C SER A 133 -5.00 -13.34 -19.14
N SER A 134 -5.20 -14.65 -19.07
CA SER A 134 -4.16 -15.60 -18.68
C SER A 134 -2.87 -15.45 -19.50
N ASP A 135 -3.01 -15.16 -20.80
CA ASP A 135 -1.86 -14.96 -21.68
C ASP A 135 -1.00 -13.77 -21.27
N MET A 136 -1.61 -12.71 -20.76
CA MET A 136 -0.88 -11.56 -20.23
C MET A 136 -0.11 -11.92 -18.96
N TRP A 137 -0.75 -12.67 -18.05
CA TRP A 137 -0.15 -13.10 -16.81
C TRP A 137 1.04 -14.05 -17.05
N ASN A 138 0.88 -15.01 -17.98
CA ASN A 138 1.89 -16.02 -18.26
C ASN A 138 3.16 -15.49 -18.98
N GLN A 139 3.17 -14.22 -19.39
CA GLN A 139 4.35 -13.59 -19.99
C GLN A 139 5.37 -13.11 -18.95
N PHE A 140 5.02 -13.11 -17.67
CA PHE A 140 5.85 -12.57 -16.60
C PHE A 140 6.17 -13.63 -15.53
N ASP A 141 7.30 -13.47 -14.86
CA ASP A 141 7.67 -14.27 -13.69
C ASP A 141 7.23 -13.57 -12.40
N PHE A 142 6.21 -14.13 -11.76
CA PHE A 142 5.69 -13.66 -10.48
C PHE A 142 6.03 -14.59 -9.31
N SER A 143 7.08 -15.40 -9.42
CA SER A 143 7.49 -16.35 -8.38
C SER A 143 7.79 -15.72 -7.02
N HIS A 144 8.10 -14.43 -7.00
CA HIS A 144 8.31 -13.67 -5.76
C HIS A 144 7.01 -13.19 -5.11
N LEU A 145 5.93 -13.04 -5.89
CA LEU A 145 4.65 -12.54 -5.41
C LEU A 145 3.95 -13.60 -4.57
N ARG A 146 3.61 -13.28 -3.33
CA ARG A 146 2.95 -14.21 -2.41
C ARG A 146 1.45 -13.97 -2.31
N SER A 147 1.05 -12.72 -2.33
CA SER A 147 -0.36 -12.35 -2.22
C SER A 147 -0.64 -10.99 -2.85
N ILE A 148 -1.88 -10.78 -3.20
CA ILE A 148 -2.40 -9.51 -3.73
C ILE A 148 -3.54 -9.05 -2.84
N GLY A 149 -3.42 -7.84 -2.28
CA GLY A 149 -4.52 -7.17 -1.63
C GLY A 149 -5.52 -6.60 -2.64
N SER A 150 -6.79 -6.55 -2.30
CA SER A 150 -7.82 -5.81 -3.06
C SER A 150 -8.78 -5.12 -2.11
N GLY A 151 -9.30 -3.98 -2.52
CA GLY A 151 -10.21 -3.20 -1.67
C GLY A 151 -10.85 -2.05 -2.44
N SER A 152 -11.47 -1.14 -1.72
CA SER A 152 -12.20 0.04 -2.23
C SER A 152 -13.48 -0.28 -3.03
N ALA A 153 -13.72 -1.52 -3.40
CA ALA A 153 -14.93 -2.00 -4.06
C ALA A 153 -15.13 -3.49 -3.76
N PRO A 154 -16.35 -4.02 -3.90
CA PRO A 154 -16.60 -5.45 -3.71
C PRO A 154 -15.75 -6.32 -4.65
N LEU A 155 -15.16 -7.36 -4.09
CA LEU A 155 -14.39 -8.36 -4.82
C LEU A 155 -15.27 -9.61 -5.03
N ALA A 156 -15.44 -10.03 -6.27
CA ALA A 156 -16.24 -11.20 -6.56
C ALA A 156 -15.48 -12.50 -6.21
N PRO A 157 -16.11 -13.48 -5.54
CA PRO A 157 -15.45 -14.71 -5.10
C PRO A 157 -14.71 -15.47 -6.20
N TRP A 158 -15.29 -15.52 -7.41
CA TRP A 158 -14.66 -16.22 -8.54
C TRP A 158 -13.28 -15.67 -8.93
N MET A 159 -13.02 -14.37 -8.68
CA MET A 159 -11.69 -13.78 -8.94
C MET A 159 -10.66 -14.35 -7.96
N ILE A 160 -11.03 -14.47 -6.68
CA ILE A 160 -10.17 -15.07 -5.65
C ILE A 160 -9.83 -16.51 -6.03
N GLU A 161 -10.86 -17.28 -6.47
CA GLU A 161 -10.70 -18.67 -6.89
C GLU A 161 -9.74 -18.81 -8.08
N ILE A 162 -9.86 -17.95 -9.10
CA ILE A 162 -8.95 -17.98 -10.27
C ILE A 162 -7.51 -17.68 -9.83
N PHE A 163 -7.27 -16.63 -9.06
CA PHE A 163 -5.92 -16.30 -8.62
C PHE A 163 -5.29 -17.42 -7.78
N ASN A 164 -6.07 -18.02 -6.90
CA ASN A 164 -5.59 -19.12 -6.09
C ASN A 164 -5.32 -20.39 -6.91
N GLN A 165 -6.29 -20.84 -7.75
CA GLN A 165 -6.20 -22.09 -8.47
C GLN A 165 -5.26 -22.07 -9.67
N GLN A 166 -5.24 -20.95 -10.42
CA GLN A 166 -4.44 -20.85 -11.65
C GLN A 166 -3.03 -20.31 -11.39
N TYR A 167 -2.89 -19.40 -10.42
CA TYR A 167 -1.63 -18.67 -10.20
C TYR A 167 -0.99 -18.96 -8.84
N GLY A 168 -1.65 -19.73 -7.97
CA GLY A 168 -1.16 -20.05 -6.64
C GLY A 168 -1.03 -18.84 -5.72
N LEU A 169 -1.81 -17.79 -5.98
CA LEU A 169 -1.75 -16.51 -5.26
C LEU A 169 -2.97 -16.32 -4.38
N ASP A 170 -2.72 -15.94 -3.13
CA ASP A 170 -3.79 -15.52 -2.24
C ASP A 170 -4.23 -14.09 -2.56
N VAL A 171 -5.54 -13.89 -2.70
CA VAL A 171 -6.13 -12.56 -2.82
C VAL A 171 -6.80 -12.18 -1.52
N ILE A 172 -6.30 -11.13 -0.88
CA ILE A 172 -6.77 -10.63 0.42
C ILE A 172 -7.73 -9.49 0.19
N ASN A 173 -8.97 -9.63 0.66
CA ASN A 173 -9.98 -8.58 0.56
C ASN A 173 -9.88 -7.61 1.74
N PHE A 174 -9.42 -6.40 1.49
CA PHE A 174 -9.36 -5.32 2.49
C PHE A 174 -10.63 -4.48 2.46
N TYR A 175 -11.27 -4.38 3.61
CA TYR A 175 -12.41 -3.49 3.83
C TYR A 175 -12.05 -2.41 4.83
N GLY A 176 -12.46 -1.17 4.52
CA GLY A 176 -12.25 -0.05 5.43
C GLY A 176 -12.94 1.22 4.95
N SER A 177 -13.07 2.17 5.86
CA SER A 177 -13.52 3.53 5.58
C SER A 177 -12.60 4.54 6.26
N ASN A 178 -12.74 5.82 5.92
CA ASN A 178 -11.98 6.87 6.58
C ASN A 178 -12.46 7.11 8.03
N GLU A 179 -13.65 6.74 8.36
CA GLU A 179 -14.22 6.79 9.71
C GLU A 179 -13.79 5.58 10.52
#